data_5e96ae0b02f2afc42c9ffd036d5688c8
#
_entry.id   5e96ae0b02f2afc42c9ffd036d5688c8
#
_cell.length_a   1.000
_cell.length_b   1.000
_cell.length_c   1.000
_cell.angle_alpha   90.00
_cell.angle_beta   90.00
_cell.angle_gamma   90.00
#
_symmetry.space_group_name_H-M   'P 1'
#
loop_
_entity.id
_entity.type
_entity.pdbx_description
1 polymer ?
#
loop_
_entity_poly.entity_id
_entity_poly.type
_entity_poly.pdbx_seq_one_letter_code
_entity_poly.pdbx_strand_id
1 'polypeptide(L)'
;MEQENKRVSVLFMLLGTLFCVCLITANVLETKQLSFGPINLTAGIIVFPVSYIINDVVCEVWGYQRTRMLIWMGFAMNFLFVIFGAIADWIPGAHYWNGEEGFHQIFGLAPRIALASFIAFIIGSFANAYVMSRMKLSSEGRHFSARAILSTIVGEGADSIIFFPLALGGVIPWEEMPSLMLSQVTLKTVYEIIVLPITIRVVEFTKKHDHEDVYDNDINYNIFNILKI
;
A
#
# COMPACT_ATOMS: atom_id res chain seq x y z
N MET A 1 -33.71 14.92 14.23
CA MET A 1 -32.63 14.11 13.60
C MET A 1 -31.33 14.83 13.98
N GLU A 2 -30.72 14.40 15.07
CA GLU A 2 -29.38 14.86 15.47
C GLU A 2 -28.41 14.40 14.38
N GLN A 3 -27.74 15.34 13.74
CA GLN A 3 -26.52 15.04 12.98
C GLN A 3 -25.49 14.60 14.03
N GLU A 4 -25.35 13.31 14.19
CA GLU A 4 -24.24 12.72 14.91
C GLU A 4 -22.97 13.26 14.27
N ASN A 5 -22.29 14.14 14.98
CA ASN A 5 -21.06 14.80 14.54
C ASN A 5 -19.97 13.69 14.56
N LYS A 6 -19.90 12.93 13.46
CA LYS A 6 -18.93 11.82 13.30
C LYS A 6 -17.52 12.39 13.37
N ARG A 7 -17.00 12.52 14.58
CA ARG A 7 -15.60 12.92 14.80
C ARG A 7 -14.69 11.86 14.20
N VAL A 8 -13.74 12.30 13.42
CA VAL A 8 -12.70 11.41 12.89
C VAL A 8 -11.82 10.98 14.07
N SER A 9 -11.60 9.68 14.24
CA SER A 9 -10.73 9.15 15.29
C SER A 9 -9.30 9.66 15.11
N VAL A 10 -8.65 9.99 16.22
CA VAL A 10 -7.23 10.36 16.25
C VAL A 10 -6.36 9.20 15.75
N LEU A 11 -6.70 7.95 16.13
CA LEU A 11 -5.98 6.77 15.67
C LEU A 11 -6.13 6.57 14.16
N PHE A 12 -7.32 6.78 13.60
CA PHE A 12 -7.53 6.73 12.15
C PHE A 12 -6.68 7.79 11.41
N MET A 13 -6.62 9.02 11.93
CA MET A 13 -5.76 10.06 11.36
C MET A 13 -4.29 9.70 11.42
N LEU A 14 -3.82 9.17 12.55
CA LEU A 14 -2.42 8.74 12.71
C LEU A 14 -2.07 7.60 11.74
N LEU A 15 -2.90 6.57 11.65
CA LEU A 15 -2.70 5.46 10.71
C LEU A 15 -2.76 5.93 9.26
N GLY A 16 -3.69 6.85 8.93
CA GLY A 16 -3.78 7.43 7.59
C GLY A 16 -2.55 8.25 7.20
N THR A 17 -2.02 9.04 8.13
CA THR A 17 -0.78 9.78 7.93
C THR A 17 0.40 8.83 7.76
N LEU A 18 0.52 7.83 8.63
CA LEU A 18 1.58 6.83 8.55
C LEU A 18 1.51 6.03 7.23
N PHE A 19 0.32 5.67 6.78
CA PHE A 19 0.10 5.02 5.49
C PHE A 19 0.66 5.84 4.33
N CYS A 20 0.32 7.15 4.26
CA CYS A 20 0.82 8.03 3.22
C CYS A 20 2.35 8.19 3.27
N VAL A 21 2.92 8.35 4.48
CA VAL A 21 4.36 8.43 4.68
C VAL A 21 5.06 7.14 4.24
N CYS A 22 4.51 5.98 4.60
CA CYS A 22 5.05 4.68 4.20
C CYS A 22 5.06 4.51 2.68
N LEU A 23 3.98 4.88 1.99
CA LEU A 23 3.91 4.79 0.53
C LEU A 23 4.95 5.68 -0.16
N ILE A 24 5.06 6.94 0.27
CA ILE A 24 6.04 7.89 -0.29
C ILE A 24 7.47 7.39 -0.01
N THR A 25 7.74 6.97 1.23
CA THR A 25 9.07 6.47 1.63
C THR A 25 9.42 5.19 0.87
N ALA A 26 8.48 4.27 0.69
CA ALA A 26 8.70 3.06 -0.08
C ALA A 26 9.14 3.38 -1.51
N ASN A 27 8.45 4.29 -2.21
CA ASN A 27 8.82 4.70 -3.57
C ASN A 27 10.23 5.30 -3.65
N VAL A 28 10.62 6.12 -2.70
CA VAL A 28 11.99 6.66 -2.65
C VAL A 28 13.01 5.53 -2.41
N LEU A 29 12.71 4.63 -1.48
CA LEU A 29 13.60 3.52 -1.15
C LEU A 29 13.71 2.48 -2.28
N GLU A 30 12.70 2.33 -3.13
CA GLU A 30 12.75 1.42 -4.28
C GLU A 30 13.85 1.75 -5.29
N THR A 31 14.34 2.99 -5.31
CA THR A 31 15.49 3.37 -6.14
C THR A 31 16.78 2.66 -5.73
N LYS A 32 16.87 2.20 -4.48
CA LYS A 32 18.06 1.49 -3.98
C LYS A 32 17.90 -0.03 -4.13
N GLN A 33 18.82 -0.64 -4.86
CA GLN A 33 18.93 -2.09 -4.98
C GLN A 33 19.73 -2.67 -3.78
N LEU A 34 19.21 -3.74 -3.19
CA LEU A 34 19.83 -4.51 -2.13
C LEU A 34 20.20 -5.89 -2.66
N SER A 35 21.35 -6.43 -2.24
CA SER A 35 21.76 -7.78 -2.58
C SER A 35 22.09 -8.57 -1.32
N PHE A 36 21.45 -9.73 -1.16
CA PHE A 36 21.70 -10.69 -0.09
C PHE A 36 22.05 -12.06 -0.70
N GLY A 37 23.30 -12.23 -1.12
CA GLY A 37 23.73 -13.41 -1.84
C GLY A 37 23.03 -13.54 -3.19
N PRO A 38 22.27 -14.63 -3.45
CA PRO A 38 21.58 -14.81 -4.73
C PRO A 38 20.27 -14.00 -4.85
N ILE A 39 19.83 -13.36 -3.77
CA ILE A 39 18.52 -12.66 -3.72
C ILE A 39 18.76 -11.16 -3.91
N ASN A 40 18.19 -10.61 -4.97
CA ASN A 40 18.17 -9.18 -5.22
C ASN A 40 16.78 -8.62 -4.89
N LEU A 41 16.74 -7.51 -4.16
CA LEU A 41 15.54 -6.85 -3.68
C LEU A 41 15.69 -5.33 -3.82
N THR A 42 14.59 -4.61 -3.73
CA THR A 42 14.62 -3.17 -3.54
C THR A 42 14.53 -2.82 -2.05
N ALA A 43 15.09 -1.67 -1.64
CA ALA A 43 14.99 -1.25 -0.25
C ALA A 43 13.56 -0.85 0.17
N GLY A 44 12.65 -0.69 -0.78
CA GLY A 44 11.22 -0.48 -0.54
C GLY A 44 10.57 -1.58 0.30
N ILE A 45 11.10 -2.82 0.24
CA ILE A 45 10.60 -3.95 1.03
C ILE A 45 10.62 -3.70 2.55
N ILE A 46 11.43 -2.77 3.04
CA ILE A 46 11.52 -2.43 4.47
C ILE A 46 10.23 -1.77 4.95
N VAL A 47 9.60 -0.95 4.12
CA VAL A 47 8.49 -0.08 4.50
C VAL A 47 7.19 -0.46 3.81
N PHE A 48 7.25 -0.94 2.58
CA PHE A 48 6.05 -1.24 1.78
C PHE A 48 5.07 -2.19 2.47
N PRO A 49 5.49 -3.28 3.14
CA PRO A 49 4.57 -4.16 3.84
C PRO A 49 3.80 -3.47 4.97
N VAL A 50 4.37 -2.42 5.58
CA VAL A 50 3.69 -1.65 6.63
C VAL A 50 2.42 -0.99 6.10
N SER A 51 2.39 -0.55 4.85
CA SER A 51 1.19 0.04 4.24
C SER A 51 0.06 -0.98 4.09
N TYR A 52 0.35 -2.24 3.76
CA TYR A 52 -0.66 -3.31 3.73
C TYR A 52 -1.18 -3.65 5.13
N ILE A 53 -0.30 -3.72 6.12
CA ILE A 53 -0.69 -3.93 7.52
C ILE A 53 -1.64 -2.83 8.00
N ILE A 54 -1.33 -1.56 7.69
CA ILE A 54 -2.22 -0.43 8.02
C ILE A 54 -3.55 -0.56 7.28
N ASN A 55 -3.53 -0.93 6.01
CA ASN A 55 -4.74 -1.17 5.22
C ASN A 55 -5.64 -2.23 5.87
N ASP A 56 -5.04 -3.34 6.32
CA ASP A 56 -5.74 -4.42 7.02
C ASP A 56 -6.31 -3.98 8.38
N VAL A 57 -5.53 -3.24 9.17
CA VAL A 57 -6.00 -2.67 10.46
C VAL A 57 -7.20 -1.75 10.22
N VAL A 58 -7.10 -0.85 9.24
CA VAL A 58 -8.18 0.09 8.93
C VAL A 58 -9.42 -0.64 8.42
N CYS A 59 -9.25 -1.63 7.54
CA CYS A 59 -10.35 -2.45 7.03
C CYS A 59 -11.02 -3.26 8.13
N GLU A 60 -10.24 -3.82 9.05
CA GLU A 60 -10.76 -4.62 10.16
C GLU A 60 -11.54 -3.78 11.18
N VAL A 61 -11.08 -2.59 11.51
CA VAL A 61 -11.68 -1.75 12.56
C VAL A 61 -12.82 -0.90 12.00
N TRP A 62 -12.55 -0.16 10.92
CA TRP A 62 -13.47 0.86 10.40
C TRP A 62 -14.17 0.48 9.09
N GLY A 63 -13.89 -0.71 8.56
CA GLY A 63 -14.54 -1.26 7.38
C GLY A 63 -14.01 -0.73 6.04
N TYR A 64 -14.52 -1.32 4.96
CA TYR A 64 -14.09 -1.06 3.58
C TYR A 64 -14.28 0.39 3.13
N GLN A 65 -15.34 1.07 3.57
CA GLN A 65 -15.62 2.44 3.12
C GLN A 65 -14.51 3.42 3.55
N ARG A 66 -14.06 3.34 4.81
CA ARG A 66 -12.94 4.17 5.32
C ARG A 66 -11.60 3.72 4.73
N THR A 67 -11.43 2.43 4.50
CA THR A 67 -10.24 1.89 3.80
C THR A 67 -10.15 2.40 2.38
N ARG A 68 -11.25 2.43 1.64
CA ARG A 68 -11.33 3.02 0.30
C ARG A 68 -10.88 4.48 0.29
N MET A 69 -11.34 5.30 1.24
CA MET A 69 -10.91 6.68 1.37
C MET A 69 -9.39 6.76 1.64
N LEU A 70 -8.88 5.90 2.52
CA LEU A 70 -7.45 5.82 2.83
C LEU A 70 -6.61 5.50 1.60
N ILE A 71 -7.00 4.51 0.80
CA ILE A 71 -6.30 4.11 -0.43
C ILE A 71 -6.24 5.30 -1.41
N TRP A 72 -7.36 5.98 -1.65
CA TRP A 72 -7.38 7.13 -2.54
C TRP A 72 -6.56 8.32 -2.01
N MET A 73 -6.57 8.54 -0.70
CA MET A 73 -5.75 9.57 -0.06
C MET A 73 -4.25 9.26 -0.22
N GLY A 74 -3.85 8.01 0.03
CA GLY A 74 -2.47 7.56 -0.18
C GLY A 74 -2.02 7.70 -1.62
N PHE A 75 -2.87 7.31 -2.57
CA PHE A 75 -2.63 7.52 -4.00
C PHE A 75 -2.43 9.01 -4.34
N ALA A 76 -3.35 9.88 -3.89
CA ALA A 76 -3.27 11.30 -4.18
C ALA A 76 -2.00 11.93 -3.61
N MET A 77 -1.62 11.60 -2.37
CA MET A 77 -0.40 12.10 -1.75
C MET A 77 0.85 11.62 -2.46
N ASN A 78 0.89 10.35 -2.84
CA ASN A 78 2.00 9.77 -3.59
C ASN A 78 2.12 10.38 -5.00
N PHE A 79 0.99 10.59 -5.68
CA PHE A 79 0.94 11.24 -6.99
C PHE A 79 1.45 12.68 -6.92
N LEU A 80 1.03 13.46 -5.91
CA LEU A 80 1.54 14.82 -5.69
C LEU A 80 3.06 14.82 -5.43
N PHE A 81 3.56 13.89 -4.64
CA PHE A 81 5.00 13.75 -4.39
C PHE A 81 5.78 13.53 -5.68
N VAL A 82 5.32 12.63 -6.55
CA VAL A 82 5.97 12.35 -7.84
C VAL A 82 5.91 13.56 -8.77
N ILE A 83 4.77 14.29 -8.82
CA ILE A 83 4.65 15.52 -9.63
C ILE A 83 5.65 16.57 -9.16
N PHE A 84 5.68 16.86 -7.86
CA PHE A 84 6.58 17.89 -7.34
C PHE A 84 8.05 17.49 -7.50
N GLY A 85 8.38 16.22 -7.32
CA GLY A 85 9.70 15.69 -7.59
C GLY A 85 10.11 15.85 -9.05
N ALA A 86 9.22 15.50 -9.98
CA ALA A 86 9.46 15.65 -11.42
C ALA A 86 9.60 17.12 -11.86
N ILE A 87 8.79 18.03 -11.28
CA ILE A 87 8.93 19.48 -11.54
C ILE A 87 10.28 19.97 -11.03
N ALA A 88 10.70 19.56 -9.84
CA ALA A 88 11.98 19.96 -9.27
C ALA A 88 13.17 19.40 -10.07
N ASP A 89 13.07 18.16 -10.57
CA ASP A 89 14.07 17.51 -11.41
C ASP A 89 14.19 18.18 -12.80
N TRP A 90 13.09 18.72 -13.32
CA TRP A 90 13.08 19.44 -14.59
C TRP A 90 13.73 20.84 -14.51
N ILE A 91 13.80 21.45 -13.30
CA ILE A 91 14.42 22.76 -13.10
C ILE A 91 15.93 22.60 -12.98
N PRO A 92 16.74 23.26 -13.84
CA PRO A 92 18.20 23.14 -13.77
C PRO A 92 18.77 23.51 -12.40
N GLY A 93 19.69 22.70 -11.89
CA GLY A 93 20.36 22.93 -10.63
C GLY A 93 21.25 24.18 -10.66
N ALA A 94 21.54 24.74 -9.48
CA ALA A 94 22.46 25.87 -9.35
C ALA A 94 23.87 25.46 -9.80
N HIS A 95 24.61 26.36 -10.47
CA HIS A 95 25.93 26.09 -11.06
C HIS A 95 27.00 25.59 -10.07
N TYR A 96 26.81 25.79 -8.78
CA TYR A 96 27.71 25.33 -7.68
C TYR A 96 27.22 24.02 -7.04
N TRP A 97 26.08 23.49 -7.45
CA TRP A 97 25.49 22.28 -6.89
C TRP A 97 25.79 21.06 -7.76
N ASN A 98 26.42 20.04 -7.17
CA ASN A 98 26.88 18.84 -7.87
C ASN A 98 25.95 17.64 -7.64
N GLY A 99 24.74 17.85 -7.10
CA GLY A 99 23.81 16.77 -6.76
C GLY A 99 22.81 16.39 -7.86
N GLU A 100 22.89 16.98 -9.05
CA GLU A 100 21.94 16.81 -10.17
C GLU A 100 21.73 15.35 -10.52
N GLU A 101 22.80 14.60 -10.73
CA GLU A 101 22.73 13.20 -11.11
C GLU A 101 22.04 12.32 -10.03
N GLY A 102 22.40 12.54 -8.76
CA GLY A 102 21.80 11.83 -7.63
C GLY A 102 20.31 12.19 -7.44
N PHE A 103 19.95 13.45 -7.67
CA PHE A 103 18.57 13.91 -7.62
C PHE A 103 17.76 13.29 -8.76
N HIS A 104 18.30 13.31 -9.98
CA HIS A 104 17.66 12.71 -11.15
C HIS A 104 17.49 11.17 -11.00
N GLN A 105 18.42 10.47 -10.37
CA GLN A 105 18.28 9.05 -10.07
C GLN A 105 17.09 8.73 -9.16
N ILE A 106 16.73 9.65 -8.27
CA ILE A 106 15.60 9.45 -7.33
C ILE A 106 14.27 9.93 -7.95
N PHE A 107 14.27 11.10 -8.57
CA PHE A 107 13.04 11.78 -9.02
C PHE A 107 12.78 11.68 -10.52
N GLY A 108 13.81 11.38 -11.31
CA GLY A 108 13.70 11.15 -12.75
C GLY A 108 13.26 9.73 -13.11
N LEU A 109 12.51 9.06 -12.24
CA LEU A 109 11.94 7.76 -12.49
C LEU A 109 11.22 7.76 -13.84
N ALA A 110 11.55 6.79 -14.70
CA ALA A 110 10.89 6.66 -15.99
C ALA A 110 9.37 6.71 -15.78
N PRO A 111 8.64 7.59 -16.45
CA PRO A 111 7.18 7.78 -16.25
C PRO A 111 6.40 6.48 -16.33
N ARG A 112 6.90 5.52 -17.10
CA ARG A 112 6.34 4.17 -17.22
C ARG A 112 6.34 3.41 -15.88
N ILE A 113 7.45 3.46 -15.13
CA ILE A 113 7.59 2.75 -13.84
C ILE A 113 6.64 3.38 -12.82
N ALA A 114 6.61 4.71 -12.73
CA ALA A 114 5.71 5.43 -11.84
C ALA A 114 4.23 5.12 -12.15
N LEU A 115 3.83 5.16 -13.41
CA LEU A 115 2.47 4.84 -13.82
C LEU A 115 2.10 3.39 -13.51
N ALA A 116 3.01 2.45 -13.79
CA ALA A 116 2.82 1.04 -13.46
C ALA A 116 2.64 0.83 -11.95
N SER A 117 3.48 1.47 -11.13
CA SER A 117 3.37 1.43 -9.67
C SER A 117 2.03 1.98 -9.17
N PHE A 118 1.54 3.09 -9.73
CA PHE A 118 0.24 3.64 -9.33
C PHE A 118 -0.92 2.72 -9.66
N ILE A 119 -0.95 2.16 -10.87
CA ILE A 119 -2.02 1.24 -11.28
C ILE A 119 -1.99 -0.03 -10.42
N ALA A 120 -0.81 -0.61 -10.23
CA ALA A 120 -0.61 -1.80 -9.42
C ALA A 120 -1.03 -1.58 -7.97
N PHE A 121 -0.57 -0.49 -7.34
CA PHE A 121 -0.94 -0.11 -5.97
C PHE A 121 -2.45 0.01 -5.77
N ILE A 122 -3.15 0.73 -6.65
CA ILE A 122 -4.61 0.90 -6.54
C ILE A 122 -5.30 -0.46 -6.61
N ILE A 123 -4.96 -1.28 -7.61
CA ILE A 123 -5.62 -2.58 -7.81
C ILE A 123 -5.28 -3.54 -6.68
N GLY A 124 -4.00 -3.62 -6.29
CA GLY A 124 -3.55 -4.47 -5.18
C GLY A 124 -4.20 -4.09 -3.85
N SER A 125 -4.20 -2.80 -3.50
CA SER A 125 -4.79 -2.32 -2.25
C SER A 125 -6.30 -2.53 -2.18
N PHE A 126 -7.03 -2.31 -3.28
CA PHE A 126 -8.46 -2.59 -3.32
C PHE A 126 -8.78 -4.08 -3.31
N ALA A 127 -7.97 -4.92 -3.96
CA ALA A 127 -8.12 -6.37 -3.90
C ALA A 127 -7.91 -6.88 -2.47
N ASN A 128 -6.87 -6.42 -1.78
CA ASN A 128 -6.62 -6.71 -0.37
C ASN A 128 -7.82 -6.29 0.49
N ALA A 129 -8.24 -5.02 0.44
CA ALA A 129 -9.34 -4.50 1.25
C ALA A 129 -10.68 -5.21 0.97
N TYR A 130 -10.96 -5.56 -0.28
CA TYR A 130 -12.15 -6.31 -0.66
C TYR A 130 -12.15 -7.72 -0.03
N VAL A 131 -11.05 -8.45 -0.17
CA VAL A 131 -10.91 -9.80 0.40
C VAL A 131 -11.03 -9.75 1.92
N MET A 132 -10.33 -8.80 2.57
CA MET A 132 -10.38 -8.61 4.02
C MET A 132 -11.80 -8.37 4.53
N SER A 133 -12.51 -7.44 3.91
CA SER A 133 -13.90 -7.09 4.24
C SER A 133 -14.85 -8.29 4.03
N ARG A 134 -14.80 -8.95 2.86
CA ARG A 134 -15.67 -10.09 2.53
C ARG A 134 -15.41 -11.29 3.44
N MET A 135 -14.16 -11.57 3.75
CA MET A 135 -13.81 -12.63 4.69
C MET A 135 -14.22 -12.32 6.13
N LYS A 136 -14.21 -11.05 6.55
CA LYS A 136 -14.71 -10.63 7.86
C LYS A 136 -16.20 -10.96 8.00
N LEU A 137 -16.99 -10.63 6.98
CA LEU A 137 -18.42 -10.97 6.95
C LEU A 137 -18.66 -12.48 7.01
N SER A 138 -18.01 -13.26 6.15
CA SER A 138 -18.22 -14.71 6.06
C SER A 138 -17.75 -15.48 7.29
N SER A 139 -16.75 -14.95 8.03
CA SER A 139 -16.19 -15.57 9.23
C SER A 139 -16.79 -15.00 10.53
N GLU A 140 -17.78 -14.10 10.44
CA GLU A 140 -18.35 -13.40 11.60
C GLU A 140 -17.27 -12.73 12.47
N GLY A 141 -16.26 -12.12 11.84
CA GLY A 141 -15.14 -11.46 12.49
C GLY A 141 -14.05 -12.38 13.04
N ARG A 142 -14.24 -13.72 12.93
CA ARG A 142 -13.24 -14.70 13.41
C ARG A 142 -12.03 -14.80 12.47
N HIS A 143 -10.97 -15.45 12.96
CA HIS A 143 -9.78 -15.82 12.19
C HIS A 143 -9.07 -14.64 11.50
N PHE A 144 -8.89 -13.51 12.21
CA PHE A 144 -8.20 -12.32 11.68
C PHE A 144 -6.88 -12.65 10.98
N SER A 145 -6.02 -13.48 11.60
CA SER A 145 -4.72 -13.86 11.04
C SER A 145 -4.82 -14.50 9.64
N ALA A 146 -5.78 -15.41 9.45
CA ALA A 146 -5.98 -16.04 8.15
C ALA A 146 -6.51 -15.04 7.11
N ARG A 147 -7.36 -14.09 7.53
CA ARG A 147 -7.90 -13.05 6.66
C ARG A 147 -6.81 -12.08 6.22
N ALA A 148 -5.95 -11.63 7.15
CA ALA A 148 -4.82 -10.77 6.86
C ALA A 148 -3.88 -11.42 5.84
N ILE A 149 -3.40 -12.64 6.11
CA ILE A 149 -2.49 -13.35 5.20
C ILE A 149 -3.10 -13.57 3.81
N LEU A 150 -4.36 -14.01 3.75
CA LEU A 150 -5.02 -14.30 2.46
C LEU A 150 -5.31 -13.02 1.68
N SER A 151 -5.73 -11.93 2.35
CA SER A 151 -5.95 -10.64 1.69
C SER A 151 -4.65 -10.07 1.12
N THR A 152 -3.54 -10.19 1.86
CA THR A 152 -2.22 -9.78 1.38
C THR A 152 -1.73 -10.61 0.19
N ILE A 153 -1.87 -11.94 0.23
CA ILE A 153 -1.50 -12.78 -0.93
C ILE A 153 -2.28 -12.35 -2.19
N VAL A 154 -3.57 -12.06 -2.06
CA VAL A 154 -4.39 -11.61 -3.19
C VAL A 154 -4.00 -10.20 -3.63
N GLY A 155 -3.82 -9.27 -2.70
CA GLY A 155 -3.43 -7.89 -2.98
C GLY A 155 -2.06 -7.80 -3.65
N GLU A 156 -1.05 -8.44 -3.07
CA GLU A 156 0.32 -8.48 -3.59
C GLU A 156 0.42 -9.27 -4.91
N GLY A 157 -0.36 -10.34 -5.04
CA GLY A 157 -0.47 -11.07 -6.30
C GLY A 157 -1.03 -10.20 -7.42
N ALA A 158 -2.10 -9.45 -7.16
CA ALA A 158 -2.70 -8.52 -8.11
C ALA A 158 -1.74 -7.37 -8.46
N ASP A 159 -1.08 -6.78 -7.45
CA ASP A 159 -0.04 -5.76 -7.63
C ASP A 159 1.08 -6.27 -8.54
N SER A 160 1.66 -7.43 -8.23
CA SER A 160 2.77 -8.02 -8.96
C SER A 160 2.42 -8.35 -10.40
N ILE A 161 1.24 -8.95 -10.65
CA ILE A 161 0.78 -9.29 -12.00
C ILE A 161 0.65 -8.05 -12.89
N ILE A 162 0.38 -6.89 -12.31
CA ILE A 162 0.23 -5.64 -13.03
C ILE A 162 1.54 -4.89 -13.14
N PHE A 163 2.25 -4.73 -12.01
CA PHE A 163 3.48 -3.96 -11.95
C PHE A 163 4.57 -4.53 -12.87
N PHE A 164 4.90 -5.81 -12.73
CA PHE A 164 6.04 -6.38 -13.44
C PHE A 164 5.91 -6.30 -14.97
N PRO A 165 4.79 -6.71 -15.60
CA PRO A 165 4.64 -6.57 -17.05
C PRO A 165 4.63 -5.12 -17.52
N LEU A 166 3.98 -4.21 -16.78
CA LEU A 166 3.88 -2.81 -17.18
C LEU A 166 5.20 -2.06 -16.99
N ALA A 167 5.88 -2.25 -15.86
CA ALA A 167 7.12 -1.57 -15.53
C ALA A 167 8.33 -2.17 -16.28
N LEU A 168 8.46 -3.49 -16.27
CA LEU A 168 9.66 -4.22 -16.67
C LEU A 168 9.49 -5.05 -17.96
N GLY A 169 8.31 -5.06 -18.57
CA GLY A 169 8.07 -5.73 -19.84
C GLY A 169 8.97 -5.22 -20.94
N GLY A 170 9.75 -6.12 -21.58
CA GLY A 170 10.77 -5.80 -22.57
C GLY A 170 12.13 -5.35 -21.98
N VAL A 171 12.24 -5.20 -20.65
CA VAL A 171 13.50 -4.94 -19.93
C VAL A 171 14.04 -6.26 -19.37
N ILE A 172 13.14 -7.07 -18.79
CA ILE A 172 13.44 -8.39 -18.26
C ILE A 172 12.84 -9.45 -19.19
N PRO A 173 13.54 -10.58 -19.43
CA PRO A 173 12.97 -11.71 -20.18
C PRO A 173 11.65 -12.19 -19.55
N TRP A 174 10.65 -12.47 -20.38
CA TRP A 174 9.33 -12.90 -19.91
C TRP A 174 9.37 -14.18 -19.06
N GLU A 175 10.38 -15.03 -19.31
CA GLU A 175 10.62 -16.30 -18.60
C GLU A 175 11.00 -16.07 -17.14
N GLU A 176 11.65 -14.95 -16.81
CA GLU A 176 12.10 -14.60 -15.47
C GLU A 176 11.00 -13.91 -14.62
N MET A 177 9.98 -13.32 -15.27
CA MET A 177 8.94 -12.57 -14.57
C MET A 177 8.15 -13.38 -13.56
N PRO A 178 7.68 -14.60 -13.85
CA PRO A 178 6.93 -15.39 -12.85
C PRO A 178 7.73 -15.67 -11.59
N SER A 179 9.04 -15.94 -11.73
CA SER A 179 9.94 -16.18 -10.60
C SER A 179 10.09 -14.92 -9.74
N LEU A 180 10.26 -13.76 -10.34
CA LEU A 180 10.35 -12.48 -9.65
C LEU A 180 9.04 -12.13 -8.92
N MET A 181 7.90 -12.30 -9.58
CA MET A 181 6.58 -12.08 -8.98
C MET A 181 6.36 -12.98 -7.76
N LEU A 182 6.65 -14.27 -7.91
CA LEU A 182 6.49 -15.24 -6.83
C LEU A 182 7.40 -14.92 -5.63
N SER A 183 8.64 -14.53 -5.90
CA SER A 183 9.60 -14.13 -4.86
C SER A 183 9.12 -12.91 -4.09
N GLN A 184 8.61 -11.89 -4.77
CA GLN A 184 8.08 -10.67 -4.16
C GLN A 184 6.86 -10.97 -3.28
N VAL A 185 5.86 -11.68 -3.81
CA VAL A 185 4.66 -12.05 -3.05
C VAL A 185 5.03 -12.90 -1.83
N THR A 186 5.93 -13.87 -2.01
CA THR A 186 6.36 -14.74 -0.92
C THR A 186 7.06 -13.96 0.19
N LEU A 187 8.02 -13.09 -0.16
CA LEU A 187 8.78 -12.31 0.83
C LEU A 187 7.89 -11.33 1.59
N LYS A 188 6.98 -10.63 0.90
CA LYS A 188 6.04 -9.71 1.54
C LYS A 188 5.06 -10.46 2.45
N THR A 189 4.55 -11.63 2.03
CA THR A 189 3.70 -12.49 2.86
C THR A 189 4.45 -13.03 4.09
N VAL A 190 5.70 -13.45 3.94
CA VAL A 190 6.54 -13.89 5.08
C VAL A 190 6.77 -12.73 6.06
N TYR A 191 7.04 -11.53 5.54
CA TYR A 191 7.16 -10.33 6.38
C TYR A 191 5.90 -10.12 7.20
N GLU A 192 4.72 -10.19 6.59
CA GLU A 192 3.45 -10.02 7.27
C GLU A 192 3.25 -11.09 8.35
N ILE A 193 3.53 -12.36 8.06
CA ILE A 193 3.43 -13.45 9.05
C ILE A 193 4.30 -13.16 10.28
N ILE A 194 5.52 -12.65 10.08
CA ILE A 194 6.44 -12.31 11.16
C ILE A 194 5.88 -11.15 12.01
N VAL A 195 5.26 -10.16 11.38
CA VAL A 195 4.73 -8.96 12.05
C VAL A 195 3.30 -9.17 12.57
N LEU A 196 2.60 -10.21 12.12
CA LEU A 196 1.21 -10.51 12.47
C LEU A 196 0.89 -10.44 13.98
N PRO A 197 1.74 -10.94 14.91
CA PRO A 197 1.48 -10.80 16.35
C PRO A 197 1.38 -9.34 16.81
N ILE A 198 2.13 -8.43 16.17
CA ILE A 198 2.08 -6.99 16.44
C ILE A 198 0.79 -6.42 15.84
N THR A 199 0.46 -6.79 14.60
CA THR A 199 -0.77 -6.36 13.91
C THR A 199 -2.02 -6.71 14.72
N ILE A 200 -2.11 -7.94 15.25
CA ILE A 200 -3.22 -8.37 16.10
C ILE A 200 -3.37 -7.45 17.32
N ARG A 201 -2.28 -7.15 18.02
CA ARG A 201 -2.32 -6.26 19.19
C ARG A 201 -2.76 -4.84 18.82
N VAL A 202 -2.31 -4.34 17.67
CA VAL A 202 -2.73 -3.02 17.17
C VAL A 202 -4.21 -3.01 16.86
N VAL A 203 -4.75 -4.04 16.20
CA VAL A 203 -6.18 -4.18 15.93
C VAL A 203 -7.00 -4.22 17.20
N GLU A 204 -6.63 -5.08 18.16
CA GLU A 204 -7.33 -5.21 19.44
C GLU A 204 -7.31 -3.89 20.24
N PHE A 205 -6.14 -3.23 20.30
CA PHE A 205 -6.00 -1.94 20.93
C PHE A 205 -6.90 -0.88 20.28
N THR A 206 -6.89 -0.82 18.94
CA THR A 206 -7.65 0.16 18.18
C THR A 206 -9.16 -0.05 18.33
N LYS A 207 -9.64 -1.30 18.20
CA LYS A 207 -11.05 -1.65 18.44
C LYS A 207 -11.51 -1.23 19.84
N LYS A 208 -10.67 -1.50 20.86
CA LYS A 208 -10.99 -1.17 22.25
C LYS A 208 -10.96 0.33 22.54
N HIS A 209 -10.03 1.05 21.92
CA HIS A 209 -9.86 2.50 22.14
C HIS A 209 -10.95 3.32 21.44
N ASP A 210 -11.24 2.99 20.18
CA ASP A 210 -12.21 3.72 19.37
C ASP A 210 -13.65 3.21 19.53
N HIS A 211 -13.85 2.05 20.18
CA HIS A 211 -15.13 1.37 20.29
C HIS A 211 -15.79 1.09 18.92
N GLU A 212 -14.96 0.84 17.92
CA GLU A 212 -15.38 0.59 16.54
C GLU A 212 -15.02 -0.85 16.14
N ASP A 213 -15.97 -1.57 15.56
CA ASP A 213 -15.80 -2.88 14.94
C ASP A 213 -16.83 -3.02 13.81
N VAL A 214 -16.52 -2.42 12.68
CA VAL A 214 -17.47 -2.28 11.57
C VAL A 214 -17.53 -3.55 10.75
N TYR A 215 -18.76 -3.98 10.44
CA TYR A 215 -19.05 -5.05 9.49
C TYR A 215 -19.71 -4.45 8.26
N ASP A 216 -19.17 -4.77 7.10
CA ASP A 216 -19.56 -4.21 5.80
C ASP A 216 -20.83 -4.88 5.23
N ASN A 217 -21.92 -4.90 6.01
CA ASN A 217 -23.21 -5.38 5.57
C ASN A 217 -23.83 -4.37 4.60
N ASP A 218 -24.28 -4.84 3.44
CA ASP A 218 -25.01 -4.06 2.43
C ASP A 218 -24.28 -2.82 1.90
N ILE A 219 -22.93 -2.83 1.91
CA ILE A 219 -22.14 -1.73 1.34
C ILE A 219 -21.94 -1.87 -0.17
N ASN A 220 -21.68 -0.72 -0.79
CA ASN A 220 -21.29 -0.66 -2.19
C ASN A 220 -19.76 -0.71 -2.30
N TYR A 221 -19.22 -1.80 -2.87
CA TYR A 221 -17.79 -2.00 -3.13
C TYR A 221 -17.25 -1.20 -4.33
N ASN A 222 -18.04 -0.29 -4.92
CA ASN A 222 -17.55 0.56 -5.99
C ASN A 222 -16.43 1.48 -5.50
N ILE A 223 -15.25 1.31 -6.07
CA ILE A 223 -14.01 2.01 -5.70
C ILE A 223 -14.10 3.53 -5.89
N PHE A 224 -14.97 4.01 -6.79
CA PHE A 224 -15.13 5.45 -7.09
C PHE A 224 -16.08 6.19 -6.15
N ASN A 225 -16.77 5.50 -5.25
CA ASN A 225 -17.67 6.13 -4.28
C ASN A 225 -16.93 6.72 -3.07
N ILE A 226 -15.95 7.59 -3.29
CA ILE A 226 -14.98 8.05 -2.29
C ILE A 226 -15.65 8.77 -1.11
N LEU A 227 -16.67 9.58 -1.35
CA LEU A 227 -17.30 10.46 -0.35
C LEU A 227 -18.51 9.86 0.36
N LYS A 228 -18.93 8.64 0.00
CA LYS A 228 -20.00 7.93 0.72
C LYS A 228 -19.37 7.11 1.85
N ILE A 229 -19.34 7.68 3.03
CA ILE A 229 -18.83 7.10 4.28
C ILE A 229 -20.01 6.73 5.18
#